data_3679a499bf585c9cbd9ee46981be1659
#
_entry.id   3679a499bf585c9cbd9ee46981be1659
#
_cell.length_a   1.000
_cell.length_b   1.000
_cell.length_c   1.000
_cell.angle_alpha   90.00
_cell.angle_beta   90.00
_cell.angle_gamma   90.00
#
_symmetry.space_group_name_H-M   'P 1'
#
loop_
_entity.id
_entity.type
_entity.pdbx_description
1 polymer ?
#
loop_
_entity_poly.entity_id
_entity_poly.type
_entity_poly.pdbx_seq_one_letter_code
_entity_poly.pdbx_strand_id
1 'polypeptide(L)'
;MCIRCSSCSDEDGGDDVTPVDPLDTQGNLLNGTWKVKDANSVTKDGSIVDVFTSMTLTISGGSASGGSYSTSNSDSGEIWPSSGSFTFQNGDKNKILRSDGVAVSISVTEGTLRTSFTTTGGIKDGNWVFDFTKQ
;
A
#
# COMPACT_ATOMS: atom_id res chain seq x y z
N MET A 1 -4.66 40.87 -14.10
CA MET A 1 -5.17 40.66 -14.33
C MET A 1 -5.21 40.18 -14.15
N CYS A 2 -5.12 40.42 -13.82
CA CYS A 2 -5.40 39.67 -13.90
C CYS A 2 -5.28 39.25 -13.58
N ILE A 3 -5.26 39.12 -13.63
CA ILE A 3 -5.52 38.82 -13.71
C ILE A 3 -5.38 38.30 -13.51
N ARG A 4 -5.26 38.47 -13.29
CA ARG A 4 -5.35 38.01 -13.38
C ARG A 4 -5.23 37.48 -13.12
N CYS A 5 -5.09 37.93 -13.02
CA CYS A 5 -5.27 37.54 -13.10
C CYS A 5 -4.95 37.14 -12.83
N SER A 6 -4.65 37.14 -12.73
CA SER A 6 -4.89 36.95 -12.84
C SER A 6 -4.56 36.54 -12.64
N SER A 7 -4.36 36.58 -12.51
CA SER A 7 -4.56 36.42 -12.65
C SER A 7 -4.25 36.09 -12.52
N CYS A 8 -4.05 35.91 -12.44
CA CYS A 8 -4.31 35.82 -12.64
C CYS A 8 -3.91 35.29 -12.52
N SER A 9 -3.65 34.72 -12.45
CA SER A 9 -3.90 34.58 -12.59
C SER A 9 -3.59 34.19 -12.50
N ASP A 10 -3.38 33.76 -12.52
CA ASP A 10 -3.60 33.76 -12.66
C ASP A 10 -3.37 33.43 -12.53
N GLU A 11 -3.12 33.11 -12.47
CA GLU A 11 -3.34 33.10 -12.54
C GLU A 11 -3.16 32.74 -12.42
N ASP A 12 -2.91 32.75 -12.39
CA ASP A 12 -3.11 32.57 -12.31
C ASP A 12 -3.02 32.29 -12.11
N GLY A 13 -2.70 32.17 -12.09
CA GLY A 13 -3.03 31.88 -11.88
C GLY A 13 -2.98 31.37 -11.60
N GLY A 14 -2.96 31.32 -11.44
CA GLY A 14 -3.27 30.88 -11.18
C GLY A 14 -3.14 30.17 -10.75
N ASP A 15 -3.26 30.51 -10.48
CA ASP A 15 -3.22 29.59 -9.85
C ASP A 15 -3.96 28.53 -9.91
N ASP A 16 -3.66 27.85 -10.13
CA ASP A 16 -4.43 26.77 -10.63
C ASP A 16 -4.17 25.55 -9.78
N VAL A 17 -4.95 25.40 -8.75
CA VAL A 17 -4.80 24.25 -7.87
C VAL A 17 -5.57 23.11 -8.50
N THR A 18 -4.85 22.24 -9.20
CA THR A 18 -5.40 20.95 -9.60
C THR A 18 -5.68 20.14 -8.33
N PRO A 19 -6.90 19.68 -8.11
CA PRO A 19 -7.18 18.84 -6.94
C PRO A 19 -6.27 17.61 -6.94
N VAL A 20 -5.65 17.34 -5.80
CA VAL A 20 -4.79 16.17 -5.66
C VAL A 20 -5.67 14.93 -5.69
N ASP A 21 -5.34 13.98 -6.56
CA ASP A 21 -6.04 12.70 -6.63
C ASP A 21 -5.77 11.93 -5.34
N PRO A 22 -6.82 11.54 -4.59
CA PRO A 22 -6.62 10.74 -3.37
C PRO A 22 -5.86 9.44 -3.60
N LEU A 23 -6.02 8.84 -4.77
CA LEU A 23 -5.28 7.62 -5.12
C LEU A 23 -3.80 7.91 -5.29
N ASP A 24 -3.45 9.05 -5.86
CA ASP A 24 -2.06 9.44 -6.04
C ASP A 24 -1.39 9.72 -4.68
N THR A 25 -2.10 10.42 -3.81
CA THR A 25 -1.63 10.65 -2.44
C THR A 25 -1.40 9.32 -1.71
N GLN A 26 -2.33 8.38 -1.82
CA GLN A 26 -2.22 7.08 -1.20
C GLN A 26 -1.05 6.28 -1.77
N GLY A 27 -0.89 6.27 -3.09
CA GLY A 27 0.24 5.62 -3.73
C GLY A 27 1.58 6.18 -3.26
N ASN A 28 1.67 7.49 -3.11
CA ASN A 28 2.89 8.14 -2.61
C ASN A 28 3.17 7.76 -1.14
N LEU A 29 2.14 7.64 -0.31
CA LEU A 29 2.30 7.19 1.07
C LEU A 29 2.83 5.76 1.15
N LEU A 30 2.43 4.92 0.21
CA LEU A 30 2.87 3.52 0.16
C LEU A 30 4.34 3.36 -0.21
N ASN A 31 4.91 4.31 -0.96
CA ASN A 31 6.31 4.23 -1.39
C ASN A 31 7.27 4.19 -0.21
N GLY A 32 8.22 3.27 -0.25
CA GLY A 32 9.26 3.13 0.75
C GLY A 32 9.44 1.69 1.18
N THR A 33 10.28 1.49 2.19
CA THR A 33 10.52 0.17 2.77
C THR A 33 9.76 0.06 4.10
N TRP A 34 8.98 -0.99 4.20
CA TRP A 34 8.15 -1.29 5.37
C TRP A 34 8.67 -2.55 6.03
N LYS A 35 8.73 -2.53 7.35
CA LYS A 35 9.20 -3.67 8.13
C LYS A 35 8.08 -4.15 9.04
N VAL A 36 7.92 -5.46 9.21
CA VAL A 36 6.99 -6.01 10.20
C VAL A 36 7.36 -5.43 11.57
N LYS A 37 6.37 -4.89 12.25
CA LYS A 37 6.57 -4.09 13.46
C LYS A 37 7.21 -4.91 14.57
N ASP A 38 6.66 -6.10 14.85
CA ASP A 38 7.16 -7.00 15.90
C ASP A 38 6.57 -8.40 15.70
N ALA A 39 6.90 -9.31 16.61
CA ALA A 39 6.43 -10.71 16.53
C ALA A 39 4.91 -10.84 16.65
N ASN A 40 4.23 -9.84 17.18
CA ASN A 40 2.77 -9.86 17.38
C ASN A 40 2.02 -9.16 16.26
N SER A 41 2.72 -8.69 15.24
CA SER A 41 2.14 -7.84 14.21
C SER A 41 1.48 -8.60 13.06
N VAL A 42 1.74 -9.88 12.95
CA VAL A 42 1.16 -10.72 11.90
C VAL A 42 0.21 -11.71 12.54
N THR A 43 -1.02 -11.72 12.08
CA THR A 43 -2.02 -12.67 12.56
C THR A 43 -2.69 -13.39 11.40
N LYS A 44 -3.09 -14.60 11.66
CA LYS A 44 -3.95 -15.40 10.77
C LYS A 44 -5.16 -15.82 11.57
N ASP A 45 -6.34 -15.43 11.10
CA ASP A 45 -7.62 -15.69 11.78
C ASP A 45 -7.59 -15.26 13.25
N GLY A 46 -6.86 -14.17 13.54
CA GLY A 46 -6.73 -13.63 14.90
C GLY A 46 -5.62 -14.24 15.73
N SER A 47 -4.93 -15.27 15.23
CA SER A 47 -3.83 -15.92 15.95
C SER A 47 -2.49 -15.41 15.46
N ILE A 48 -1.57 -15.14 16.38
CA ILE A 48 -0.25 -14.62 16.06
C ILE A 48 0.56 -15.66 15.25
N VAL A 49 1.18 -15.15 14.17
CA VAL A 49 2.10 -15.94 13.34
C VAL A 49 3.44 -15.20 13.34
N ASP A 50 4.44 -15.78 13.94
CA ASP A 50 5.73 -15.12 14.20
C ASP A 50 6.83 -15.42 13.19
N VAL A 51 6.51 -16.10 12.09
CA VAL A 51 7.51 -16.45 11.06
C VAL A 51 7.88 -15.28 10.16
N PHE A 52 7.18 -14.15 10.29
CA PHE A 52 7.37 -12.96 9.45
C PHE A 52 8.11 -11.83 10.16
N THR A 53 8.71 -12.07 11.31
CA THR A 53 9.32 -10.99 12.12
C THR A 53 10.43 -10.23 11.41
N SER A 54 11.11 -10.89 10.45
CA SER A 54 12.18 -10.25 9.67
C SER A 54 11.72 -9.80 8.29
N MET A 55 10.42 -9.89 8.00
CA MET A 55 9.90 -9.54 6.68
C MET A 55 9.98 -8.04 6.44
N THR A 56 10.41 -7.68 5.24
CA THR A 56 10.30 -6.32 4.74
C THR A 56 9.48 -6.31 3.47
N LEU A 57 8.78 -5.21 3.27
CA LEU A 57 7.98 -4.94 2.06
C LEU A 57 8.44 -3.60 1.51
N THR A 58 8.94 -3.60 0.29
CA THR A 58 9.36 -2.37 -0.40
C THR A 58 8.36 -2.07 -1.49
N ILE A 59 7.84 -0.85 -1.49
CA ILE A 59 6.89 -0.38 -2.50
C ILE A 59 7.54 0.78 -3.24
N SER A 60 7.46 0.73 -4.56
CA SER A 60 8.03 1.76 -5.43
C SER A 60 7.07 2.09 -6.56
N GLY A 61 7.22 3.28 -7.12
CA GLY A 61 6.38 3.74 -8.22
C GLY A 61 4.93 3.94 -7.85
N GLY A 62 4.61 4.06 -6.55
CA GLY A 62 3.24 4.24 -6.08
C GLY A 62 2.64 5.54 -6.59
N SER A 63 1.48 5.44 -7.23
CA SER A 63 0.74 6.55 -7.83
C SER A 63 -0.72 6.15 -7.90
N ALA A 64 -1.54 7.01 -8.50
CA ALA A 64 -2.96 6.69 -8.75
C ALA A 64 -3.14 5.42 -9.56
N SER A 65 -2.14 5.04 -10.36
CA SER A 65 -2.19 3.83 -11.20
C SER A 65 -1.76 2.56 -10.47
N GLY A 66 -1.36 2.66 -9.20
CA GLY A 66 -0.82 1.55 -8.43
C GLY A 66 0.68 1.63 -8.28
N GLY A 67 1.37 0.51 -8.21
CA GLY A 67 2.82 0.49 -8.04
C GLY A 67 3.37 -0.93 -8.11
N SER A 68 4.64 -1.05 -7.73
CA SER A 68 5.34 -2.33 -7.65
C SER A 68 5.75 -2.61 -6.22
N TYR A 69 5.86 -3.88 -5.88
CA TYR A 69 6.31 -4.28 -4.55
C TYR A 69 7.32 -5.41 -4.63
N SER A 70 8.15 -5.51 -3.61
CA SER A 70 9.02 -6.65 -3.39
C SER A 70 9.08 -6.94 -1.90
N THR A 71 9.32 -8.18 -1.55
CA THR A 71 9.41 -8.60 -0.15
C THR A 71 10.70 -9.35 0.08
N SER A 72 11.18 -9.28 1.34
CA SER A 72 12.26 -10.12 1.82
C SER A 72 11.79 -10.85 3.06
N ASN A 73 12.25 -12.07 3.24
CA ASN A 73 11.93 -12.89 4.42
C ASN A 73 10.42 -13.08 4.59
N SER A 74 9.71 -13.25 3.48
CA SER A 74 8.26 -13.47 3.48
C SER A 74 7.91 -14.97 3.55
N ASP A 75 8.71 -15.73 4.29
CA ASP A 75 8.58 -17.18 4.43
C ASP A 75 8.70 -17.82 3.03
N SER A 76 7.81 -18.71 2.65
CA SER A 76 7.87 -19.37 1.35
C SER A 76 7.33 -18.52 0.19
N GLY A 77 6.89 -17.29 0.47
CA GLY A 77 6.27 -16.45 -0.55
C GLY A 77 4.82 -16.81 -0.86
N GLU A 78 4.24 -17.72 -0.09
CA GLU A 78 2.85 -18.15 -0.33
C GLU A 78 1.83 -17.08 0.07
N ILE A 79 2.15 -16.27 1.06
CA ILE A 79 1.26 -15.22 1.56
C ILE A 79 1.59 -13.89 0.92
N TRP A 80 2.87 -13.52 0.90
CA TRP A 80 3.39 -12.37 0.17
C TRP A 80 4.42 -12.84 -0.83
N PRO A 81 4.13 -12.75 -2.14
CA PRO A 81 5.13 -13.10 -3.16
C PRO A 81 6.39 -12.24 -3.03
N SER A 82 7.51 -12.75 -3.53
CA SER A 82 8.78 -12.02 -3.46
C SER A 82 8.77 -10.73 -4.25
N SER A 83 7.93 -10.63 -5.27
CA SER A 83 7.75 -9.40 -6.04
C SER A 83 6.44 -9.45 -6.81
N GLY A 84 5.98 -8.27 -7.21
CA GLY A 84 4.77 -8.15 -8.01
C GLY A 84 4.39 -6.70 -8.19
N SER A 85 3.19 -6.48 -8.66
CA SER A 85 2.61 -5.17 -8.82
C SER A 85 1.20 -5.14 -8.23
N PHE A 86 0.66 -3.93 -8.11
CA PHE A 86 -0.69 -3.76 -7.62
C PHE A 86 -1.35 -2.55 -8.28
N THR A 87 -2.66 -2.56 -8.27
CA THR A 87 -3.49 -1.41 -8.68
C THR A 87 -4.51 -1.15 -7.58
N PHE A 88 -5.05 0.07 -7.54
CA PHE A 88 -6.17 0.34 -6.64
C PHE A 88 -7.43 -0.29 -7.21
N GLN A 89 -8.13 -1.06 -6.38
CA GLN A 89 -9.32 -1.79 -6.82
C GLN A 89 -10.53 -0.86 -6.87
N ASN A 90 -11.18 -0.77 -8.02
CA ASN A 90 -12.41 0.01 -8.21
C ASN A 90 -12.29 1.46 -7.76
N GLY A 91 -11.09 2.05 -7.85
CA GLY A 91 -10.86 3.42 -7.42
C GLY A 91 -10.88 3.62 -5.90
N ASP A 92 -10.83 2.56 -5.12
CA ASP A 92 -10.81 2.62 -3.66
C ASP A 92 -9.37 2.74 -3.17
N LYS A 93 -9.05 3.86 -2.53
CA LYS A 93 -7.68 4.11 -2.03
C LYS A 93 -7.30 3.15 -0.90
N ASN A 94 -8.26 2.51 -0.26
CA ASN A 94 -8.03 1.58 0.85
C ASN A 94 -8.06 0.12 0.41
N LYS A 95 -8.12 -0.13 -0.88
CA LYS A 95 -8.08 -1.49 -1.43
C LYS A 95 -7.18 -1.55 -2.64
N ILE A 96 -6.27 -2.53 -2.62
CA ILE A 96 -5.41 -2.80 -3.76
C ILE A 96 -5.65 -4.22 -4.24
N LEU A 97 -5.43 -4.42 -5.55
CA LEU A 97 -5.45 -5.73 -6.16
C LEU A 97 -4.02 -6.08 -6.57
N ARG A 98 -3.48 -7.13 -5.97
CA ARG A 98 -2.14 -7.61 -6.32
C ARG A 98 -2.18 -8.31 -7.68
N SER A 99 -1.03 -8.35 -8.34
CA SER A 99 -0.90 -8.99 -9.65
C SER A 99 -1.19 -10.49 -9.63
N ASP A 100 -1.15 -11.11 -8.43
CA ASP A 100 -1.54 -12.51 -8.27
C ASP A 100 -3.05 -12.71 -8.03
N GLY A 101 -3.83 -11.64 -8.08
CA GLY A 101 -5.28 -11.70 -7.94
C GLY A 101 -5.81 -11.54 -6.52
N VAL A 102 -4.94 -11.29 -5.54
CA VAL A 102 -5.37 -11.13 -4.15
C VAL A 102 -5.75 -9.68 -3.89
N ALA A 103 -6.97 -9.46 -3.41
CA ALA A 103 -7.42 -8.14 -2.98
C ALA A 103 -6.95 -7.90 -1.55
N VAL A 104 -6.31 -6.76 -1.32
CA VAL A 104 -5.73 -6.39 -0.02
C VAL A 104 -6.36 -5.09 0.45
N SER A 105 -6.90 -5.11 1.66
CA SER A 105 -7.34 -3.89 2.33
C SER A 105 -6.12 -3.25 3.00
N ILE A 106 -5.96 -1.94 2.83
CA ILE A 106 -4.81 -1.22 3.35
C ILE A 106 -5.25 -0.05 4.22
N SER A 107 -4.42 0.26 5.21
CA SER A 107 -4.51 1.47 6.00
C SER A 107 -3.09 1.99 6.17
N VAL A 108 -2.78 3.12 5.59
CA VAL A 108 -1.41 3.65 5.55
C VAL A 108 -1.36 5.07 6.08
N THR A 109 -0.32 5.34 6.87
CA THR A 109 0.08 6.68 7.30
C THR A 109 1.53 6.89 6.90
N GLU A 110 2.11 8.02 7.28
CA GLU A 110 3.53 8.28 6.99
C GLU A 110 4.47 7.27 7.63
N GLY A 111 4.07 6.67 8.74
CA GLY A 111 4.94 5.76 9.50
C GLY A 111 4.43 4.35 9.69
N THR A 112 3.18 4.07 9.32
CA THR A 112 2.58 2.76 9.56
C THR A 112 1.79 2.29 8.35
N LEU A 113 1.76 0.98 8.18
CA LEU A 113 0.97 0.33 7.12
C LEU A 113 0.36 -0.94 7.69
N ARG A 114 -0.95 -1.04 7.60
CA ARG A 114 -1.65 -2.30 7.89
C ARG A 114 -2.19 -2.86 6.58
N THR A 115 -1.92 -4.13 6.33
CA THR A 115 -2.53 -4.84 5.22
C THR A 115 -3.34 -6.00 5.75
N SER A 116 -4.49 -6.25 5.14
CA SER A 116 -5.31 -7.41 5.48
C SER A 116 -5.91 -8.00 4.21
N PHE A 117 -5.91 -9.32 4.16
CA PHE A 117 -6.41 -10.04 3.00
C PHE A 117 -6.76 -11.48 3.38
N THR A 118 -7.52 -12.13 2.54
CA THR A 118 -7.92 -13.52 2.72
C THR A 118 -7.28 -14.36 1.63
N THR A 119 -6.66 -15.47 2.01
CA THR A 119 -6.12 -16.46 1.08
C THR A 119 -7.02 -17.69 1.09
N THR A 120 -7.18 -18.30 -0.09
CA THR A 120 -8.02 -19.48 -0.27
C THR A 120 -7.34 -20.47 -1.22
N GLY A 121 -7.66 -21.74 -1.06
CA GLY A 121 -7.17 -22.78 -1.96
C GLY A 121 -5.78 -23.31 -1.66
N GLY A 122 -5.19 -22.94 -0.53
CA GLY A 122 -3.84 -23.37 -0.15
C GLY A 122 -3.77 -23.84 1.29
N ILE A 123 -2.56 -24.30 1.70
CA ILE A 123 -2.34 -24.77 3.06
C ILE A 123 -2.29 -23.65 4.09
N LYS A 124 -2.16 -22.40 3.63
CA LYS A 124 -2.13 -21.21 4.49
C LYS A 124 -3.36 -20.35 4.30
N ASP A 125 -4.52 -20.98 4.06
CA ASP A 125 -5.79 -20.29 3.93
C ASP A 125 -6.16 -19.59 5.22
N GLY A 126 -6.75 -18.41 5.10
CA GLY A 126 -7.25 -17.68 6.24
C GLY A 126 -7.25 -16.18 6.03
N ASN A 127 -7.62 -15.47 7.07
CA ASN A 127 -7.62 -14.01 7.09
C ASN A 127 -6.30 -13.54 7.71
N TRP A 128 -5.50 -12.85 6.91
CA TRP A 128 -4.16 -12.40 7.30
C TRP A 128 -4.19 -10.90 7.55
N VAL A 129 -3.51 -10.48 8.61
CA VAL A 129 -3.27 -9.07 8.93
C VAL A 129 -1.78 -8.91 9.18
N PHE A 130 -1.19 -7.92 8.49
CA PHE A 130 0.21 -7.56 8.66
C PHE A 130 0.29 -6.09 9.07
N ASP A 131 0.95 -5.81 10.18
CA ASP A 131 1.26 -4.44 10.63
C ASP A 131 2.73 -4.16 10.39
N PHE A 132 3.00 -3.13 9.60
CA PHE A 132 4.35 -2.69 9.26
C PHE A 132 4.62 -1.30 9.81
N THR A 133 5.90 -1.01 10.02
CA THR A 133 6.36 0.35 10.29
C THR A 133 7.33 0.76 9.18
N LYS A 134 7.35 2.06 8.88
CA LYS A 134 8.26 2.61 7.88
C LYS A 134 9.69 2.53 8.40
N GLN A 135 10.55 2.05 7.55
CA GLN A 135 11.96 1.91 7.86
C GLN A 135 12.73 3.19 7.51
#